data_158fb50be5d1dfff02add4c8c1a06bd3
#
_entry.id   158fb50be5d1dfff02add4c8c1a06bd3
#
_cell.length_a   1.000
_cell.length_b   1.000
_cell.length_c   1.000
_cell.angle_alpha   90.00
_cell.angle_beta   90.00
_cell.angle_gamma   90.00
#
_symmetry.space_group_name_H-M   'P 1'
#
loop_
_entity.id
_entity.type
_entity.pdbx_description
1 polymer ?
#
loop_
_entity_poly.entity_id
_entity_poly.type
_entity_poly.pdbx_seq_one_letter_code
_entity_poly.pdbx_strand_id
1 'polypeptide(L)'
;MRFARLLKRPLPILIVIYLTYSLILAFFSHRGFPQAMSVDSIMPYLADKPVGEDAFYILTVAWNLADKYTISYNYDQLTTGIQPLVTFIYAIFAWVVQLLGGDKWIFIRIVIIYNVFILLTLAHVLGSIAKKLIPNDENEKYQVYFLTFIITIFNFGLFSLVTYGLETGTYLLFIATSCWYTLRFTNNRKLALREAIVFGTLTGLTGLLRIDFGIILLGFLICLTLHQRVTVRIRWSLLVGFTAFFIVIPWFIWVYYVTGQVMPSSGLAEARLIDLADLSGRFRVVLIEIISLLTLNLIIAERLRILVAFAFFLIIFIFFFRKNHYFRSLLILDSRKKQYIFYWVLALVPLIFIYPVFFQSTWFYKRYFSPLLIVYLPILAIALHRLLQNKPRRFRVASLLIFIMCFFIGAILSFHSGRITHTQAVAAGFAKENFPPCFKIGALQTGILGFFNNNVINLDGKMNYDIHKLEINKESLTTYLDRENIDVIIDWEIFIWWEFLYPEDKKARFLANWKGYPHKIPDGMTVCFVRRQTHNCQNFPRYH
;
A
#
# COMPACT_ATOMS: atom_id res chain seq x y z
N MET A 1 -23.41 -32.85 1.71
CA MET A 1 -24.43 -31.83 2.08
C MET A 1 -24.29 -31.22 3.49
N ARG A 2 -24.04 -32.00 4.56
CA ARG A 2 -23.99 -31.45 5.94
C ARG A 2 -22.89 -30.41 6.22
N PHE A 3 -21.70 -30.53 5.61
CA PHE A 3 -20.58 -29.63 5.87
C PHE A 3 -20.77 -28.21 5.25
N ALA A 4 -21.32 -28.12 4.03
CA ALA A 4 -21.62 -26.84 3.41
C ALA A 4 -22.69 -26.03 4.17
N ARG A 5 -23.70 -26.72 4.77
CA ARG A 5 -24.68 -26.08 5.67
C ARG A 5 -24.05 -25.61 6.98
N LEU A 6 -23.02 -26.30 7.48
CA LEU A 6 -22.32 -25.97 8.71
C LEU A 6 -21.41 -24.75 8.57
N LEU A 7 -20.85 -24.51 7.36
CA LEU A 7 -20.02 -23.31 7.09
C LEU A 7 -20.88 -22.11 6.67
N LYS A 8 -22.09 -22.32 6.18
CA LYS A 8 -23.01 -21.19 5.87
C LYS A 8 -23.46 -20.43 7.11
N ARG A 9 -23.60 -21.09 8.28
CA ARG A 9 -24.03 -20.46 9.53
C ARG A 9 -22.94 -19.58 10.19
N PRO A 10 -21.65 -19.98 10.27
CA PRO A 10 -20.64 -19.15 10.92
C PRO A 10 -20.12 -17.99 10.08
N LEU A 11 -20.30 -17.98 8.74
CA LEU A 11 -19.80 -16.90 7.89
C LEU A 11 -20.33 -15.51 8.29
N PRO A 12 -21.66 -15.31 8.46
CA PRO A 12 -22.17 -14.03 8.92
C PRO A 12 -21.58 -13.63 10.28
N ILE A 13 -21.42 -14.59 11.19
CA ILE A 13 -20.84 -14.33 12.52
C ILE A 13 -19.39 -13.87 12.39
N LEU A 14 -18.59 -14.55 11.57
CA LEU A 14 -17.19 -14.17 11.34
C LEU A 14 -17.06 -12.80 10.67
N ILE A 15 -17.94 -12.48 9.72
CA ILE A 15 -18.00 -11.16 9.11
C ILE A 15 -18.39 -10.10 10.16
N VAL A 16 -19.36 -10.37 11.02
CA VAL A 16 -19.74 -9.46 12.10
C VAL A 16 -18.58 -9.24 13.06
N ILE A 17 -17.89 -10.29 13.51
CA ILE A 17 -16.71 -10.18 14.37
C ILE A 17 -15.62 -9.33 13.69
N TYR A 18 -15.35 -9.59 12.42
CA TYR A 18 -14.36 -8.84 11.65
C TYR A 18 -14.74 -7.36 11.49
N LEU A 19 -16.00 -7.06 11.15
CA LEU A 19 -16.50 -5.70 11.03
C LEU A 19 -16.51 -4.98 12.38
N THR A 20 -16.93 -5.64 13.46
CA THR A 20 -16.90 -5.08 14.81
C THR A 20 -15.48 -4.71 15.23
N TYR A 21 -14.51 -5.62 15.01
CA TYR A 21 -13.10 -5.31 15.26
C TYR A 21 -12.62 -4.12 14.42
N SER A 22 -12.99 -4.07 13.15
CA SER A 22 -12.60 -2.98 12.24
C SER A 22 -13.20 -1.63 12.64
N LEU A 23 -14.43 -1.62 13.14
CA LEU A 23 -15.07 -0.42 13.71
C LEU A 23 -14.38 0.02 15.00
N ILE A 24 -14.04 -0.94 15.89
CA ILE A 24 -13.25 -0.64 17.10
C ILE A 24 -11.92 -0.01 16.68
N LEU A 25 -11.22 -0.61 15.72
CA LEU A 25 -9.94 -0.08 15.22
C LEU A 25 -10.07 1.33 14.63
N ALA A 26 -11.17 1.64 13.93
CA ALA A 26 -11.39 2.95 13.31
C ALA A 26 -11.77 4.02 14.34
N PHE A 27 -12.58 3.70 15.34
CA PHE A 27 -13.20 4.69 16.22
C PHE A 27 -12.55 4.84 17.59
N PHE A 28 -11.88 3.82 18.10
CA PHE A 28 -11.31 3.84 19.45
C PHE A 28 -9.78 3.85 19.44
N SER A 29 -9.19 4.46 20.45
CA SER A 29 -7.80 4.31 20.83
C SER A 29 -7.71 3.74 22.24
N HIS A 30 -6.53 3.31 22.68
CA HIS A 30 -6.33 2.82 24.05
C HIS A 30 -6.54 3.91 25.12
N ARG A 31 -6.54 5.19 24.75
CA ARG A 31 -6.86 6.33 25.62
C ARG A 31 -8.23 6.96 25.32
N GLY A 32 -9.05 6.32 24.49
CA GLY A 32 -10.36 6.83 24.10
C GLY A 32 -10.34 7.64 22.81
N PHE A 33 -11.34 8.50 22.63
CA PHE A 33 -11.45 9.36 21.44
C PHE A 33 -10.64 10.64 21.63
N PRO A 34 -9.80 11.02 20.65
CA PRO A 34 -9.18 12.33 20.67
C PRO A 34 -10.25 13.41 20.43
N GLN A 35 -10.33 14.39 21.31
CA GLN A 35 -11.29 15.50 21.24
C GLN A 35 -10.68 16.74 20.58
N ALA A 36 -9.37 16.96 20.73
CA ALA A 36 -8.66 18.11 20.19
C ALA A 36 -7.39 17.67 19.45
N MET A 37 -6.91 18.52 18.55
CA MET A 37 -5.67 18.30 17.83
C MET A 37 -4.50 18.82 18.64
N SER A 38 -4.05 18.03 19.61
CA SER A 38 -2.87 18.27 20.44
C SER A 38 -1.91 17.08 20.35
N VAL A 39 -0.73 17.18 20.96
CA VAL A 39 0.21 16.04 21.06
C VAL A 39 -0.46 14.85 21.70
N ASP A 40 -1.18 15.06 22.79
CA ASP A 40 -1.86 14.01 23.54
C ASP A 40 -3.02 13.37 22.77
N SER A 41 -3.66 14.11 21.86
CA SER A 41 -4.76 13.59 21.02
C SER A 41 -4.24 12.86 19.79
N ILE A 42 -3.23 13.42 19.09
CA ILE A 42 -2.69 12.85 17.86
C ILE A 42 -2.05 11.50 18.15
N MET A 43 -1.13 11.44 19.11
CA MET A 43 -0.37 10.22 19.42
C MET A 43 -1.23 9.06 19.89
N PRO A 44 -2.07 9.20 20.94
CA PRO A 44 -2.87 8.09 21.43
C PRO A 44 -3.77 7.50 20.36
N TYR A 45 -4.31 8.31 19.47
CA TYR A 45 -5.18 7.82 18.40
C TYR A 45 -4.39 7.11 17.31
N LEU A 46 -3.36 7.74 16.74
CA LEU A 46 -2.62 7.18 15.61
C LEU A 46 -1.75 5.97 15.97
N ALA A 47 -1.28 5.87 17.22
CA ALA A 47 -0.48 4.74 17.67
C ALA A 47 -1.19 3.38 17.52
N ASP A 48 -2.54 3.39 17.57
CA ASP A 48 -3.37 2.19 17.45
C ASP A 48 -3.91 1.98 16.03
N LYS A 49 -3.52 2.83 15.05
CA LYS A 49 -4.11 2.79 13.70
C LYS A 49 -3.19 2.15 12.70
N PRO A 50 -3.77 1.43 11.73
CA PRO A 50 -3.00 0.80 10.66
C PRO A 50 -2.52 1.79 9.60
N VAL A 51 -2.99 3.06 9.62
CA VAL A 51 -2.66 4.07 8.62
C VAL A 51 -1.21 4.51 8.78
N GLY A 52 -0.41 4.35 7.74
CA GLY A 52 1.02 4.67 7.77
C GLY A 52 1.34 6.09 7.34
N GLU A 53 2.58 6.51 7.61
CA GLU A 53 3.11 7.85 7.30
C GLU A 53 2.88 8.23 5.84
N ASP A 54 3.24 7.37 4.89
CA ASP A 54 3.12 7.67 3.45
C ASP A 54 1.65 7.85 2.99
N ALA A 55 0.69 7.27 3.68
CA ALA A 55 -0.71 7.44 3.34
C ALA A 55 -1.18 8.88 3.54
N PHE A 56 -0.60 9.58 4.52
CA PHE A 56 -0.98 10.95 4.82
C PHE A 56 -0.61 11.95 3.71
N TYR A 57 0.35 11.62 2.84
CA TYR A 57 0.58 12.39 1.62
C TYR A 57 -0.68 12.42 0.73
N ILE A 58 -1.25 11.24 0.48
CA ILE A 58 -2.48 11.10 -0.31
C ILE A 58 -3.67 11.76 0.40
N LEU A 59 -3.78 11.55 1.73
CA LEU A 59 -4.87 12.13 2.52
C LEU A 59 -4.82 13.65 2.54
N THR A 60 -3.63 14.26 2.60
CA THR A 60 -3.45 15.71 2.54
C THR A 60 -3.92 16.26 1.19
N VAL A 61 -3.48 15.65 0.09
CA VAL A 61 -3.91 16.09 -1.25
C VAL A 61 -5.40 15.87 -1.47
N ALA A 62 -5.95 14.75 -0.99
CA ALA A 62 -7.38 14.46 -1.08
C ALA A 62 -8.22 15.48 -0.29
N TRP A 63 -7.77 15.87 0.90
CA TRP A 63 -8.41 16.90 1.71
C TRP A 63 -8.38 18.26 1.02
N ASN A 64 -7.22 18.67 0.50
CA ASN A 64 -7.05 19.93 -0.21
C ASN A 64 -7.84 19.97 -1.53
N LEU A 65 -7.90 18.85 -2.25
CA LEU A 65 -8.71 18.75 -3.47
C LEU A 65 -10.19 18.94 -3.19
N ALA A 66 -10.67 18.45 -2.05
CA ALA A 66 -12.06 18.65 -1.61
C ALA A 66 -12.35 20.08 -1.17
N ASP A 67 -11.40 20.75 -0.51
CA ASP A 67 -11.53 22.11 0.03
C ASP A 67 -11.26 23.19 -1.02
N LYS A 68 -10.16 23.05 -1.76
CA LYS A 68 -9.61 24.09 -2.65
C LYS A 68 -9.77 23.78 -4.14
N TYR A 69 -10.31 22.62 -4.50
CA TYR A 69 -10.44 22.13 -5.88
C TYR A 69 -9.11 22.04 -6.66
N THR A 70 -7.99 21.89 -5.94
CA THR A 70 -6.65 21.83 -6.52
C THR A 70 -5.90 20.57 -6.09
N ILE A 71 -5.14 19.96 -7.02
CA ILE A 71 -4.24 18.85 -6.71
C ILE A 71 -2.96 19.46 -6.13
N SER A 72 -3.04 19.86 -4.88
CA SER A 72 -1.96 20.53 -4.18
C SER A 72 -1.65 19.87 -2.83
N TYR A 73 -0.39 19.98 -2.43
CA TYR A 73 0.06 19.70 -1.09
C TYR A 73 -0.05 20.99 -0.25
N ASN A 74 0.73 21.16 0.80
CA ASN A 74 0.69 22.37 1.62
C ASN A 74 1.16 23.62 0.82
N TYR A 75 0.78 24.80 1.29
CA TYR A 75 1.07 26.09 0.60
C TYR A 75 0.60 26.13 -0.85
N ASP A 76 -0.51 25.44 -1.17
CA ASP A 76 -1.06 25.36 -2.53
C ASP A 76 -0.05 24.89 -3.60
N GLN A 77 1.03 24.24 -3.16
CA GLN A 77 2.04 23.67 -4.03
C GLN A 77 1.46 22.52 -4.83
N LEU A 78 1.37 22.72 -6.15
CA LEU A 78 0.90 21.68 -7.07
C LEU A 78 1.79 20.45 -6.97
N THR A 79 1.17 19.28 -6.95
CA THR A 79 1.91 18.01 -6.81
C THR A 79 1.46 16.96 -7.81
N THR A 80 2.39 16.06 -8.13
CA THR A 80 2.15 14.87 -8.93
C THR A 80 2.55 13.60 -8.17
N GLY A 81 2.98 13.74 -6.92
CA GLY A 81 3.53 12.66 -6.09
C GLY A 81 2.52 11.68 -5.49
N ILE A 82 1.35 11.56 -6.11
CA ILE A 82 0.22 10.78 -5.61
C ILE A 82 -0.18 9.66 -6.58
N GLN A 83 -0.96 8.71 -6.09
CA GLN A 83 -1.68 7.73 -6.91
C GLN A 83 -3.07 8.30 -7.23
N PRO A 84 -3.33 8.74 -8.47
CA PRO A 84 -4.48 9.60 -8.78
C PRO A 84 -5.83 8.95 -8.44
N LEU A 85 -6.07 7.69 -8.81
CA LEU A 85 -7.39 7.09 -8.63
C LEU A 85 -7.79 6.99 -7.15
N VAL A 86 -6.90 6.51 -6.27
CA VAL A 86 -7.21 6.42 -4.85
C VAL A 86 -7.32 7.80 -4.20
N THR A 87 -6.51 8.76 -4.64
CA THR A 87 -6.60 10.16 -4.18
C THR A 87 -7.95 10.77 -4.53
N PHE A 88 -8.46 10.56 -5.75
CA PHE A 88 -9.79 11.05 -6.15
C PHE A 88 -10.92 10.38 -5.36
N ILE A 89 -10.81 9.06 -5.09
CA ILE A 89 -11.78 8.36 -4.23
C ILE A 89 -11.77 8.98 -2.81
N TYR A 90 -10.61 9.21 -2.24
CA TYR A 90 -10.48 9.83 -0.92
C TYR A 90 -10.93 11.30 -0.92
N ALA A 91 -10.73 12.03 -2.01
CA ALA A 91 -11.21 13.39 -2.15
C ALA A 91 -12.76 13.47 -2.13
N ILE A 92 -13.44 12.48 -2.72
CA ILE A 92 -14.91 12.39 -2.61
C ILE A 92 -15.32 12.19 -1.13
N PHE A 93 -14.60 11.34 -0.38
CA PHE A 93 -14.89 11.15 1.04
C PHE A 93 -14.59 12.42 1.85
N ALA A 94 -13.46 13.08 1.59
CA ALA A 94 -13.11 14.34 2.23
C ALA A 94 -14.16 15.41 1.96
N TRP A 95 -14.63 15.53 0.71
CA TRP A 95 -15.69 16.47 0.32
C TRP A 95 -16.99 16.20 1.07
N VAL A 96 -17.44 14.94 1.19
CA VAL A 96 -18.62 14.57 1.96
C VAL A 96 -18.45 14.92 3.44
N VAL A 97 -17.26 14.62 4.01
CA VAL A 97 -16.96 14.95 5.41
C VAL A 97 -17.03 16.46 5.65
N GLN A 98 -16.40 17.26 4.79
CA GLN A 98 -16.40 18.72 4.89
C GLN A 98 -17.81 19.29 4.71
N LEU A 99 -18.59 18.78 3.75
CA LEU A 99 -19.97 19.18 3.52
C LEU A 99 -20.86 18.95 4.76
N LEU A 100 -20.60 17.89 5.51
CA LEU A 100 -21.31 17.55 6.76
C LEU A 100 -20.72 18.25 8.00
N GLY A 101 -19.75 19.14 7.85
CA GLY A 101 -19.08 19.83 8.96
C GLY A 101 -18.13 18.93 9.77
N GLY A 102 -17.70 17.80 9.20
CA GLY A 102 -16.76 16.89 9.85
C GLY A 102 -15.30 17.34 9.71
N ASP A 103 -14.43 16.73 10.48
CA ASP A 103 -13.02 17.04 10.59
C ASP A 103 -12.11 15.97 9.95
N LYS A 104 -10.79 16.22 9.99
CA LYS A 104 -9.76 15.29 9.52
C LYS A 104 -9.78 13.94 10.25
N TRP A 105 -10.25 13.88 11.50
CA TRP A 105 -10.39 12.65 12.27
C TRP A 105 -11.50 11.74 11.73
N ILE A 106 -12.64 12.31 11.37
CA ILE A 106 -13.74 11.59 10.73
C ILE A 106 -13.29 11.08 9.38
N PHE A 107 -12.54 11.89 8.62
CA PHE A 107 -12.00 11.50 7.33
C PHE A 107 -11.06 10.27 7.44
N ILE A 108 -10.10 10.26 8.38
CA ILE A 108 -9.22 9.09 8.60
C ILE A 108 -10.05 7.83 8.92
N ARG A 109 -11.09 7.95 9.76
CA ARG A 109 -11.97 6.83 10.12
C ARG A 109 -12.68 6.26 8.89
N ILE A 110 -13.21 7.11 8.03
CA ILE A 110 -13.86 6.71 6.77
C ILE A 110 -12.88 6.00 5.85
N VAL A 111 -11.64 6.47 5.75
CA VAL A 111 -10.59 5.83 4.95
C VAL A 111 -10.27 4.42 5.49
N ILE A 112 -10.17 4.23 6.81
CA ILE A 112 -9.96 2.91 7.41
C ILE A 112 -11.14 1.98 7.06
N ILE A 113 -12.38 2.45 7.23
CA ILE A 113 -13.59 1.68 6.91
C ILE A 113 -13.64 1.32 5.43
N TYR A 114 -13.34 2.26 4.53
CA TYR A 114 -13.26 2.01 3.09
C TYR A 114 -12.27 0.87 2.78
N ASN A 115 -11.07 0.91 3.34
CA ASN A 115 -10.06 -0.12 3.11
C ASN A 115 -10.49 -1.50 3.65
N VAL A 116 -11.24 -1.54 4.75
CA VAL A 116 -11.86 -2.78 5.26
C VAL A 116 -12.87 -3.34 4.25
N PHE A 117 -13.72 -2.50 3.66
CA PHE A 117 -14.66 -2.92 2.61
C PHE A 117 -13.94 -3.38 1.34
N ILE A 118 -12.84 -2.72 0.96
CA ILE A 118 -11.98 -3.17 -0.15
C ILE A 118 -11.45 -4.58 0.13
N LEU A 119 -10.98 -4.87 1.35
CA LEU A 119 -10.49 -6.20 1.71
C LEU A 119 -11.58 -7.26 1.68
N LEU A 120 -12.78 -6.95 2.15
CA LEU A 120 -13.94 -7.85 2.04
C LEU A 120 -14.30 -8.14 0.58
N THR A 121 -14.30 -7.11 -0.26
CA THR A 121 -14.57 -7.25 -1.70
C THR A 121 -13.48 -8.05 -2.39
N LEU A 122 -12.21 -7.80 -2.07
CA LEU A 122 -11.07 -8.58 -2.55
C LEU A 122 -11.22 -10.06 -2.15
N ALA A 123 -11.58 -10.35 -0.91
CA ALA A 123 -11.82 -11.71 -0.42
C ALA A 123 -12.95 -12.42 -1.21
N HIS A 124 -14.02 -11.68 -1.52
CA HIS A 124 -15.11 -12.20 -2.36
C HIS A 124 -14.64 -12.53 -3.78
N VAL A 125 -13.85 -11.64 -4.40
CA VAL A 125 -13.32 -11.86 -5.75
C VAL A 125 -12.35 -13.04 -5.77
N LEU A 126 -11.42 -13.13 -4.80
CA LEU A 126 -10.48 -14.26 -4.69
C LEU A 126 -11.20 -15.59 -4.42
N GLY A 127 -12.23 -15.60 -3.57
CA GLY A 127 -13.09 -16.75 -3.36
C GLY A 127 -13.80 -17.17 -4.65
N SER A 128 -14.28 -16.20 -5.44
CA SER A 128 -14.91 -16.43 -6.74
C SER A 128 -13.93 -16.97 -7.79
N ILE A 129 -12.66 -16.54 -7.75
CA ILE A 129 -11.58 -17.12 -8.56
C ILE A 129 -11.38 -18.59 -8.17
N ALA A 130 -11.17 -18.86 -6.87
CA ALA A 130 -10.96 -20.20 -6.36
C ALA A 130 -12.11 -21.14 -6.71
N LYS A 131 -13.37 -20.69 -6.57
CA LYS A 131 -14.57 -21.42 -6.98
C LYS A 131 -14.54 -21.79 -8.46
N LYS A 132 -14.12 -20.89 -9.35
CA LYS A 132 -14.03 -21.13 -10.79
C LYS A 132 -12.91 -22.10 -11.16
N LEU A 133 -11.84 -22.19 -10.37
CA LEU A 133 -10.71 -23.07 -10.64
C LEU A 133 -11.03 -24.54 -10.39
N ILE A 134 -12.00 -24.86 -9.54
CA ILE A 134 -12.40 -26.23 -9.21
C ILE A 134 -13.36 -26.80 -10.28
N PRO A 135 -13.22 -28.09 -10.63
CA PRO A 135 -14.18 -28.77 -11.49
C PRO A 135 -15.53 -29.03 -10.79
N ASN A 136 -16.45 -29.66 -11.44
CA ASN A 136 -17.90 -29.72 -11.28
C ASN A 136 -18.56 -30.06 -9.92
N ASP A 137 -17.84 -30.21 -8.80
CA ASP A 137 -18.49 -30.40 -7.50
C ASP A 137 -18.89 -29.07 -6.86
N GLU A 138 -20.17 -28.74 -6.87
CA GLU A 138 -20.69 -27.50 -6.28
C GLU A 138 -20.43 -27.41 -4.78
N ASN A 139 -20.38 -28.52 -4.06
CA ASN A 139 -20.10 -28.53 -2.63
C ASN A 139 -18.62 -28.19 -2.35
N GLU A 140 -17.70 -28.79 -3.09
CA GLU A 140 -16.26 -28.46 -3.03
C GLU A 140 -16.05 -26.98 -3.40
N LYS A 141 -16.69 -26.49 -4.45
CA LYS A 141 -16.63 -25.08 -4.88
C LYS A 141 -16.99 -24.09 -3.77
N TYR A 142 -18.08 -24.37 -3.03
CA TYR A 142 -18.50 -23.51 -1.92
C TYR A 142 -17.55 -23.58 -0.74
N GLN A 143 -17.00 -24.74 -0.43
CA GLN A 143 -16.06 -24.91 0.67
C GLN A 143 -14.76 -24.15 0.40
N VAL A 144 -14.24 -24.24 -0.82
CA VAL A 144 -13.02 -23.55 -1.22
C VAL A 144 -13.23 -22.04 -1.33
N TYR A 145 -14.37 -21.60 -1.88
CA TYR A 145 -14.74 -20.17 -1.84
C TYR A 145 -14.69 -19.63 -0.41
N PHE A 146 -15.35 -20.33 0.51
CA PHE A 146 -15.43 -19.94 1.90
C PHE A 146 -14.05 -19.93 2.59
N LEU A 147 -13.24 -20.96 2.36
CA LEU A 147 -11.90 -21.03 2.91
C LEU A 147 -11.01 -19.92 2.37
N THR A 148 -11.07 -19.63 1.06
CA THR A 148 -10.34 -18.52 0.45
C THR A 148 -10.76 -17.18 1.07
N PHE A 149 -12.06 -16.97 1.23
CA PHE A 149 -12.60 -15.75 1.84
C PHE A 149 -12.05 -15.55 3.26
N ILE A 150 -12.10 -16.58 4.12
CA ILE A 150 -11.61 -16.51 5.49
C ILE A 150 -10.09 -16.30 5.54
N ILE A 151 -9.33 -17.07 4.76
CA ILE A 151 -7.87 -16.90 4.71
C ILE A 151 -7.50 -15.48 4.28
N THR A 152 -8.29 -14.87 3.40
CA THR A 152 -8.02 -13.51 2.94
C THR A 152 -8.30 -12.47 4.01
N ILE A 153 -9.49 -12.49 4.65
CA ILE A 153 -9.85 -11.46 5.63
C ILE A 153 -9.09 -11.57 6.95
N PHE A 154 -8.72 -12.79 7.34
CA PHE A 154 -7.93 -13.05 8.56
C PHE A 154 -6.43 -13.23 8.27
N ASN A 155 -5.95 -12.80 7.10
CA ASN A 155 -4.53 -12.64 6.85
C ASN A 155 -4.07 -11.30 7.42
N PHE A 156 -3.37 -11.33 8.56
CA PHE A 156 -2.92 -10.11 9.24
C PHE A 156 -2.01 -9.25 8.35
N GLY A 157 -1.10 -9.86 7.59
CA GLY A 157 -0.21 -9.11 6.71
C GLY A 157 -0.93 -8.40 5.57
N LEU A 158 -1.94 -9.06 4.97
CA LEU A 158 -2.77 -8.46 3.94
C LEU A 158 -3.69 -7.37 4.54
N PHE A 159 -4.25 -7.64 5.73
CA PHE A 159 -5.03 -6.64 6.47
C PHE A 159 -4.22 -5.37 6.71
N SER A 160 -3.01 -5.50 7.27
CA SER A 160 -2.10 -4.38 7.52
C SER A 160 -1.74 -3.62 6.23
N LEU A 161 -1.42 -4.33 5.14
CA LEU A 161 -1.11 -3.71 3.84
C LEU A 161 -2.29 -2.94 3.24
N VAL A 162 -3.50 -3.51 3.31
CA VAL A 162 -4.71 -2.90 2.73
C VAL A 162 -5.18 -1.71 3.57
N THR A 163 -5.13 -1.83 4.90
CA THR A 163 -5.58 -0.76 5.81
C THR A 163 -4.53 0.32 6.04
N TYR A 164 -3.34 0.20 5.47
CA TYR A 164 -2.27 1.19 5.55
C TYR A 164 -2.67 2.57 5.01
N GLY A 165 -3.72 2.64 4.19
CA GLY A 165 -4.27 3.90 3.68
C GLY A 165 -3.74 4.32 2.31
N LEU A 166 -2.86 3.53 1.70
CA LEU A 166 -2.37 3.71 0.33
C LEU A 166 -3.28 2.99 -0.70
N GLU A 167 -2.88 3.04 -1.95
CA GLU A 167 -3.58 2.42 -3.10
C GLU A 167 -3.63 0.89 -3.08
N THR A 168 -2.80 0.24 -2.25
CA THR A 168 -2.49 -1.21 -2.34
C THR A 168 -3.73 -2.08 -2.33
N GLY A 169 -4.68 -1.82 -1.44
CA GLY A 169 -5.93 -2.61 -1.37
C GLY A 169 -6.77 -2.50 -2.63
N THR A 170 -6.99 -1.28 -3.09
CA THR A 170 -7.74 -1.00 -4.32
C THR A 170 -7.03 -1.58 -5.55
N TYR A 171 -5.71 -1.47 -5.62
CA TYR A 171 -4.88 -2.04 -6.67
C TYR A 171 -5.01 -3.57 -6.73
N LEU A 172 -4.91 -4.26 -5.59
CA LEU A 172 -5.10 -5.72 -5.52
C LEU A 172 -6.51 -6.13 -5.96
N LEU A 173 -7.54 -5.37 -5.58
CA LEU A 173 -8.91 -5.63 -5.99
C LEU A 173 -9.06 -5.53 -7.52
N PHE A 174 -8.48 -4.51 -8.15
CA PHE A 174 -8.56 -4.33 -9.60
C PHE A 174 -7.80 -5.42 -10.36
N ILE A 175 -6.61 -5.82 -9.91
CA ILE A 175 -5.88 -6.95 -10.49
C ILE A 175 -6.67 -8.25 -10.30
N ALA A 176 -7.19 -8.53 -9.10
CA ALA A 176 -8.00 -9.72 -8.84
C ALA A 176 -9.26 -9.75 -9.73
N THR A 177 -9.90 -8.59 -9.94
CA THR A 177 -11.06 -8.46 -10.83
C THR A 177 -10.65 -8.73 -12.29
N SER A 178 -9.50 -8.25 -12.72
CA SER A 178 -8.93 -8.53 -14.04
C SER A 178 -8.65 -10.03 -14.21
N CYS A 179 -8.05 -10.68 -13.21
CA CYS A 179 -7.84 -12.13 -13.19
C CYS A 179 -9.16 -12.89 -13.24
N TRP A 180 -10.15 -12.50 -12.43
CA TRP A 180 -11.48 -13.12 -12.44
C TRP A 180 -12.18 -12.93 -13.79
N TYR A 181 -12.00 -11.77 -14.42
CA TYR A 181 -12.56 -11.49 -15.74
C TYR A 181 -11.94 -12.37 -16.83
N THR A 182 -10.61 -12.60 -16.80
CA THR A 182 -9.92 -13.45 -17.77
C THR A 182 -10.43 -14.90 -17.73
N LEU A 183 -10.85 -15.40 -16.56
CA LEU A 183 -11.44 -16.75 -16.44
C LEU A 183 -12.76 -16.94 -17.18
N ARG A 184 -13.43 -15.88 -17.65
CA ARG A 184 -14.63 -15.98 -18.48
C ARG A 184 -14.31 -16.47 -19.89
N PHE A 185 -13.07 -16.27 -20.36
CA PHE A 185 -12.65 -16.62 -21.73
C PHE A 185 -12.07 -18.03 -21.84
N THR A 186 -11.98 -18.78 -20.72
CA THR A 186 -11.50 -20.18 -20.75
C THR A 186 -12.36 -21.12 -21.58
N ASN A 187 -13.61 -20.75 -21.90
CA ASN A 187 -14.61 -21.60 -22.59
C ASN A 187 -14.75 -21.26 -24.07
N ASN A 188 -13.69 -20.91 -24.80
CA ASN A 188 -13.72 -20.58 -26.24
C ASN A 188 -14.68 -19.43 -26.61
N ARG A 189 -15.02 -18.56 -25.70
CA ARG A 189 -15.83 -17.37 -25.99
C ARG A 189 -15.08 -16.45 -26.95
N LYS A 190 -15.78 -16.03 -28.01
CA LYS A 190 -15.26 -15.01 -28.92
C LYS A 190 -15.06 -13.71 -28.14
N LEU A 191 -13.90 -13.09 -28.30
CA LEU A 191 -13.61 -11.78 -27.74
C LEU A 191 -14.47 -10.72 -28.45
N ALA A 192 -15.50 -10.21 -27.76
CA ALA A 192 -16.35 -9.15 -28.28
C ALA A 192 -15.74 -7.77 -28.04
N LEU A 193 -16.15 -6.78 -28.83
CA LEU A 193 -15.72 -5.38 -28.70
C LEU A 193 -16.00 -4.83 -27.30
N ARG A 194 -17.18 -5.07 -26.76
CA ARG A 194 -17.58 -4.66 -25.41
C ARG A 194 -16.63 -5.18 -24.33
N GLU A 195 -16.15 -6.41 -24.49
CA GLU A 195 -15.23 -7.03 -23.53
C GLU A 195 -13.85 -6.38 -23.55
N ALA A 196 -13.38 -5.95 -24.74
CA ALA A 196 -12.15 -5.19 -24.86
C ALA A 196 -12.26 -3.82 -24.18
N ILE A 197 -13.39 -3.12 -24.35
CA ILE A 197 -13.62 -1.83 -23.68
C ILE A 197 -13.65 -2.01 -22.15
N VAL A 198 -14.41 -2.99 -21.65
CA VAL A 198 -14.48 -3.26 -20.19
C VAL A 198 -13.10 -3.60 -19.63
N PHE A 199 -12.34 -4.45 -20.31
CA PHE A 199 -11.00 -4.82 -19.87
C PHE A 199 -10.01 -3.64 -19.98
N GLY A 200 -10.12 -2.84 -21.05
CA GLY A 200 -9.35 -1.61 -21.22
C GLY A 200 -9.64 -0.57 -20.13
N THR A 201 -10.91 -0.43 -19.74
CA THR A 201 -11.32 0.43 -18.62
C THR A 201 -10.72 -0.03 -17.29
N LEU A 202 -10.83 -1.33 -16.96
CA LEU A 202 -10.21 -1.90 -15.77
C LEU A 202 -8.69 -1.66 -15.78
N THR A 203 -8.06 -1.84 -16.93
CA THR A 203 -6.63 -1.63 -17.13
C THR A 203 -6.22 -0.18 -16.90
N GLY A 204 -6.93 0.76 -17.51
CA GLY A 204 -6.66 2.20 -17.36
C GLY A 204 -6.81 2.66 -15.91
N LEU A 205 -7.90 2.25 -15.25
CA LEU A 205 -8.11 2.55 -13.83
C LEU A 205 -7.04 1.92 -12.94
N THR A 206 -6.57 0.70 -13.25
CA THR A 206 -5.46 0.08 -12.51
C THR A 206 -4.15 0.83 -12.73
N GLY A 207 -3.91 1.34 -13.93
CA GLY A 207 -2.76 2.18 -14.27
C GLY A 207 -2.76 3.51 -13.49
N LEU A 208 -3.94 4.09 -13.19
CA LEU A 208 -4.07 5.26 -12.32
C LEU A 208 -3.84 4.94 -10.83
N LEU A 209 -3.86 3.68 -10.42
CA LEU A 209 -3.44 3.26 -9.08
C LEU A 209 -1.92 3.08 -9.02
N ARG A 210 -1.34 2.43 -10.06
CA ARG A 210 0.11 2.20 -10.12
C ARG A 210 0.57 2.04 -11.57
N ILE A 211 1.60 2.77 -11.93
CA ILE A 211 2.16 2.79 -13.30
C ILE A 211 2.75 1.42 -13.68
N ASP A 212 3.32 0.68 -12.71
CA ASP A 212 3.90 -0.66 -12.93
C ASP A 212 2.89 -1.71 -13.41
N PHE A 213 1.59 -1.43 -13.33
CA PHE A 213 0.55 -2.28 -13.92
C PHE A 213 0.71 -2.46 -15.43
N GLY A 214 1.37 -1.56 -16.13
CA GLY A 214 1.69 -1.71 -17.55
C GLY A 214 2.41 -3.02 -17.87
N ILE A 215 3.28 -3.49 -16.96
CA ILE A 215 4.02 -4.75 -17.09
C ILE A 215 3.08 -5.95 -16.92
N ILE A 216 2.21 -5.89 -15.90
CA ILE A 216 1.22 -6.93 -15.63
C ILE A 216 0.20 -7.01 -16.77
N LEU A 217 -0.19 -5.84 -17.33
CA LEU A 217 -1.08 -5.75 -18.47
C LEU A 217 -0.56 -6.53 -19.67
N LEU A 218 0.73 -6.39 -20.01
CA LEU A 218 1.31 -7.11 -21.14
C LEU A 218 1.14 -8.63 -20.98
N GLY A 219 1.39 -9.13 -19.77
CA GLY A 219 1.15 -10.54 -19.44
C GLY A 219 -0.33 -10.94 -19.62
N PHE A 220 -1.27 -10.12 -19.16
CA PHE A 220 -2.70 -10.37 -19.35
C PHE A 220 -3.13 -10.34 -20.82
N LEU A 221 -2.62 -9.41 -21.61
CA LEU A 221 -2.92 -9.33 -23.04
C LEU A 221 -2.42 -10.58 -23.78
N ILE A 222 -1.22 -11.05 -23.45
CA ILE A 222 -0.69 -12.30 -23.98
C ILE A 222 -1.64 -13.46 -23.62
N CYS A 223 -2.01 -13.61 -22.35
CA CYS A 223 -2.91 -14.68 -21.88
C CYS A 223 -4.24 -14.71 -22.61
N LEU A 224 -4.89 -13.54 -22.73
CA LEU A 224 -6.22 -13.42 -23.31
C LEU A 224 -6.24 -13.70 -24.81
N THR A 225 -5.16 -13.37 -25.48
CA THR A 225 -5.10 -13.37 -26.95
C THR A 225 -4.37 -14.57 -27.55
N LEU A 226 -3.67 -15.37 -26.72
CA LEU A 226 -2.78 -16.44 -27.20
C LEU A 226 -3.47 -17.46 -28.10
N HIS A 227 -4.73 -17.80 -27.80
CA HIS A 227 -5.52 -18.79 -28.54
C HIS A 227 -6.39 -18.17 -29.65
N GLN A 228 -6.27 -16.86 -29.88
CA GLN A 228 -7.03 -16.16 -30.91
C GLN A 228 -6.22 -16.05 -32.22
N ARG A 229 -6.93 -15.87 -33.35
CA ARG A 229 -6.30 -15.54 -34.63
C ARG A 229 -5.51 -14.25 -34.51
N VAL A 230 -4.39 -14.12 -35.20
CA VAL A 230 -3.46 -12.96 -35.11
C VAL A 230 -4.20 -11.63 -35.31
N THR A 231 -5.08 -11.55 -36.31
CA THR A 231 -5.87 -10.33 -36.59
C THR A 231 -6.81 -9.94 -35.44
N VAL A 232 -7.47 -10.93 -34.81
CA VAL A 232 -8.33 -10.70 -33.63
C VAL A 232 -7.49 -10.26 -32.44
N ARG A 233 -6.31 -10.88 -32.25
CA ARG A 233 -5.37 -10.55 -31.20
C ARG A 233 -4.93 -9.09 -31.28
N ILE A 234 -4.44 -8.66 -32.43
CA ILE A 234 -3.95 -7.30 -32.65
C ILE A 234 -5.09 -6.30 -32.43
N ARG A 235 -6.24 -6.50 -33.09
CA ARG A 235 -7.40 -5.60 -32.98
C ARG A 235 -7.87 -5.45 -31.53
N TRP A 236 -7.97 -6.55 -30.81
CA TRP A 236 -8.44 -6.57 -29.43
C TRP A 236 -7.42 -5.89 -28.50
N SER A 237 -6.13 -6.18 -28.64
CA SER A 237 -5.06 -5.56 -27.86
C SER A 237 -4.96 -4.05 -28.10
N LEU A 238 -5.09 -3.61 -29.36
CA LEU A 238 -5.11 -2.19 -29.69
C LEU A 238 -6.31 -1.47 -29.04
N LEU A 239 -7.48 -2.09 -29.05
CA LEU A 239 -8.66 -1.49 -28.44
C LEU A 239 -8.54 -1.41 -26.90
N VAL A 240 -8.00 -2.44 -26.26
CA VAL A 240 -7.70 -2.42 -24.82
C VAL A 240 -6.69 -1.31 -24.51
N GLY A 241 -5.60 -1.27 -25.27
CA GLY A 241 -4.56 -0.24 -25.10
C GLY A 241 -5.09 1.17 -25.30
N PHE A 242 -5.88 1.37 -26.36
CA PHE A 242 -6.51 2.66 -26.67
C PHE A 242 -7.46 3.12 -25.56
N THR A 243 -8.35 2.22 -25.10
CA THR A 243 -9.27 2.54 -23.99
C THR A 243 -8.51 2.85 -22.71
N ALA A 244 -7.49 2.08 -22.35
CA ALA A 244 -6.66 2.32 -21.18
C ALA A 244 -5.91 3.66 -21.30
N PHE A 245 -5.35 3.96 -22.47
CA PHE A 245 -4.65 5.22 -22.75
C PHE A 245 -5.55 6.44 -22.50
N PHE A 246 -6.78 6.45 -23.02
CA PHE A 246 -7.69 7.57 -22.83
C PHE A 246 -8.06 7.82 -21.35
N ILE A 247 -8.01 6.78 -20.52
CA ILE A 247 -8.27 6.91 -19.08
C ILE A 247 -7.05 7.47 -18.36
N VAL A 248 -5.85 7.08 -18.79
CA VAL A 248 -4.60 7.42 -18.09
C VAL A 248 -4.01 8.74 -18.57
N ILE A 249 -4.20 9.11 -19.85
CA ILE A 249 -3.56 10.27 -20.46
C ILE A 249 -3.88 11.62 -19.76
N PRO A 250 -5.10 11.90 -19.25
CA PRO A 250 -5.35 13.16 -18.54
C PRO A 250 -4.43 13.35 -17.33
N TRP A 251 -4.09 12.26 -16.63
CA TRP A 251 -3.14 12.29 -15.52
C TRP A 251 -1.72 12.62 -16.00
N PHE A 252 -1.25 12.01 -17.08
CA PHE A 252 0.09 12.30 -17.60
C PHE A 252 0.20 13.71 -18.20
N ILE A 253 -0.89 14.25 -18.76
CA ILE A 253 -0.94 15.65 -19.17
C ILE A 253 -0.78 16.56 -17.94
N TRP A 254 -1.47 16.26 -16.83
CA TRP A 254 -1.31 16.98 -15.57
C TRP A 254 0.13 16.90 -15.05
N VAL A 255 0.71 15.69 -15.03
CA VAL A 255 2.11 15.48 -14.59
C VAL A 255 3.05 16.35 -15.43
N TYR A 256 2.91 16.30 -16.74
CA TYR A 256 3.76 17.10 -17.64
C TYR A 256 3.56 18.61 -17.45
N TYR A 257 2.33 19.04 -17.26
CA TYR A 257 2.01 20.46 -16.99
C TYR A 257 2.70 20.97 -15.71
N VAL A 258 2.69 20.19 -14.65
CA VAL A 258 3.26 20.57 -13.33
C VAL A 258 4.78 20.46 -13.31
N THR A 259 5.33 19.40 -13.90
CA THR A 259 6.75 19.03 -13.73
C THR A 259 7.61 19.23 -14.98
N GLY A 260 7.00 19.35 -16.17
CA GLY A 260 7.73 19.28 -17.44
C GLY A 260 8.29 17.88 -17.74
N GLN A 261 7.96 16.86 -16.92
CA GLN A 261 8.42 15.49 -17.03
C GLN A 261 7.23 14.54 -17.21
N VAL A 262 7.48 13.32 -17.70
CA VAL A 262 6.44 12.30 -17.83
C VAL A 262 6.29 11.50 -16.52
N MET A 263 7.36 11.41 -15.71
CA MET A 263 7.35 10.68 -14.46
C MET A 263 6.86 11.57 -13.31
N PRO A 264 5.89 11.11 -12.48
CA PRO A 264 5.46 11.82 -11.29
C PRO A 264 6.60 12.04 -10.29
N SER A 265 6.54 13.12 -9.50
CA SER A 265 7.57 13.50 -8.54
C SER A 265 7.93 12.39 -7.55
N SER A 266 6.96 11.62 -7.04
CA SER A 266 7.23 10.48 -6.16
C SER A 266 8.00 9.36 -6.87
N GLY A 267 7.77 9.16 -8.17
CA GLY A 267 8.54 8.20 -8.97
C GLY A 267 9.98 8.66 -9.19
N LEU A 268 10.18 9.97 -9.40
CA LEU A 268 11.53 10.56 -9.51
C LEU A 268 12.30 10.46 -8.19
N ALA A 269 11.64 10.73 -7.07
CA ALA A 269 12.26 10.64 -5.73
C ALA A 269 12.74 9.21 -5.39
N GLU A 270 12.04 8.18 -5.87
CA GLU A 270 12.37 6.78 -5.59
C GLU A 270 13.27 6.13 -6.67
N ALA A 271 13.27 6.68 -7.90
CA ALA A 271 14.10 6.20 -9.00
C ALA A 271 15.51 6.75 -8.85
N ARG A 272 16.45 5.90 -8.42
CA ARG A 272 17.86 6.25 -8.36
C ARG A 272 18.62 5.56 -9.50
N LEU A 273 19.82 6.07 -9.81
CA LEU A 273 20.73 5.41 -10.72
C LEU A 273 21.00 3.97 -10.25
N ILE A 274 21.12 3.05 -11.20
CA ILE A 274 21.36 1.64 -10.91
C ILE A 274 22.68 1.53 -10.14
N ASP A 275 22.57 1.21 -8.86
CA ASP A 275 23.73 0.85 -8.04
C ASP A 275 23.81 -0.67 -7.96
N LEU A 276 24.78 -1.24 -8.66
CA LEU A 276 24.99 -2.68 -8.68
C LEU A 276 25.71 -3.20 -7.40
N ALA A 277 26.33 -2.31 -6.63
CA ALA A 277 27.09 -2.72 -5.45
C ALA A 277 26.21 -3.38 -4.37
N ASP A 278 24.96 -2.91 -4.18
CA ASP A 278 24.02 -3.47 -3.19
C ASP A 278 22.92 -4.35 -3.81
N LEU A 279 23.05 -4.75 -5.06
CA LEU A 279 22.03 -5.55 -5.74
C LEU A 279 21.75 -6.88 -5.03
N SER A 280 22.80 -7.53 -4.51
CA SER A 280 22.67 -8.78 -3.76
C SER A 280 21.86 -8.61 -2.45
N GLY A 281 22.11 -7.52 -1.72
CA GLY A 281 21.35 -7.15 -0.53
C GLY A 281 19.87 -6.94 -0.83
N ARG A 282 19.57 -6.21 -1.91
CA ARG A 282 18.19 -5.98 -2.37
C ARG A 282 17.47 -7.27 -2.77
N PHE A 283 18.11 -8.19 -3.49
CA PHE A 283 17.54 -9.50 -3.81
C PHE A 283 17.31 -10.36 -2.56
N ARG A 284 18.18 -10.26 -1.56
CA ARG A 284 17.95 -10.92 -0.26
C ARG A 284 16.67 -10.39 0.40
N VAL A 285 16.45 -9.07 0.40
CA VAL A 285 15.21 -8.46 0.91
C VAL A 285 13.98 -8.91 0.11
N VAL A 286 14.07 -8.96 -1.23
CA VAL A 286 13.01 -9.52 -2.09
C VAL A 286 12.60 -10.91 -1.63
N LEU A 287 13.59 -11.79 -1.41
CA LEU A 287 13.33 -13.16 -0.97
C LEU A 287 12.63 -13.18 0.39
N ILE A 288 13.11 -12.38 1.35
CA ILE A 288 12.52 -12.29 2.70
C ILE A 288 11.06 -11.81 2.61
N GLU A 289 10.77 -10.78 1.80
CA GLU A 289 9.43 -10.23 1.69
C GLU A 289 8.46 -11.17 0.96
N ILE A 290 8.90 -11.84 -0.10
CA ILE A 290 8.08 -12.87 -0.77
C ILE A 290 7.76 -14.01 0.23
N ILE A 291 8.74 -14.48 0.97
CA ILE A 291 8.57 -15.48 2.01
C ILE A 291 7.56 -15.00 3.07
N SER A 292 7.72 -13.77 3.55
CA SER A 292 6.82 -13.16 4.52
C SER A 292 5.37 -13.13 4.01
N LEU A 293 5.15 -12.79 2.75
CA LEU A 293 3.83 -12.82 2.11
C LEU A 293 3.28 -14.25 2.01
N LEU A 294 4.07 -15.21 1.57
CA LEU A 294 3.66 -16.60 1.39
C LEU A 294 3.37 -17.31 2.73
N THR A 295 4.04 -16.94 3.80
CA THR A 295 3.76 -17.44 5.17
C THR A 295 2.63 -16.68 5.86
N LEU A 296 1.87 -15.87 5.11
CA LEU A 296 0.72 -15.09 5.59
C LEU A 296 1.09 -14.09 6.69
N ASN A 297 2.36 -13.67 6.74
CA ASN A 297 2.91 -12.81 7.80
C ASN A 297 2.57 -13.31 9.22
N LEU A 298 2.53 -14.60 9.41
CA LEU A 298 2.45 -15.15 10.76
C LEU A 298 3.56 -14.52 11.59
N ILE A 299 3.24 -14.05 12.80
CA ILE A 299 4.18 -13.36 13.68
C ILE A 299 5.20 -14.35 14.19
N ILE A 300 6.24 -14.51 13.43
CA ILE A 300 7.35 -15.38 13.72
C ILE A 300 8.60 -14.48 13.71
N ALA A 301 9.46 -14.63 14.70
CA ALA A 301 10.73 -13.90 14.73
C ALA A 301 11.46 -14.04 13.39
N GLU A 302 12.10 -12.97 12.92
CA GLU A 302 12.66 -12.87 11.57
C GLU A 302 13.55 -14.07 11.18
N ARG A 303 14.37 -14.57 12.14
CA ARG A 303 15.18 -15.77 11.96
C ARG A 303 14.35 -17.05 11.79
N LEU A 304 13.21 -17.14 12.47
CA LEU A 304 12.32 -18.30 12.37
C LEU A 304 11.47 -18.23 11.08
N ARG A 305 11.22 -17.04 10.51
CA ARG A 305 10.56 -16.87 9.20
C ARG A 305 11.38 -17.55 8.10
N ILE A 306 12.70 -17.36 8.08
CA ILE A 306 13.59 -18.01 7.11
C ILE A 306 13.54 -19.54 7.24
N LEU A 307 13.55 -20.07 8.47
CA LEU A 307 13.46 -21.52 8.74
C LEU A 307 12.10 -22.10 8.32
N VAL A 308 11.01 -21.44 8.67
CA VAL A 308 9.65 -21.84 8.27
C VAL A 308 9.47 -21.77 6.76
N ALA A 309 10.04 -20.77 6.12
CA ALA A 309 10.05 -20.65 4.67
C ALA A 309 10.88 -21.74 4.01
N PHE A 310 12.08 -22.00 4.51
CA PHE A 310 12.91 -23.09 4.01
C PHE A 310 12.19 -24.43 4.18
N ALA A 311 11.59 -24.70 5.36
CA ALA A 311 10.78 -25.88 5.59
C ALA A 311 9.57 -25.94 4.64
N PHE A 312 8.89 -24.82 4.39
CA PHE A 312 7.75 -24.74 3.48
C PHE A 312 8.19 -24.98 2.02
N PHE A 313 9.30 -24.38 1.56
CA PHE A 313 9.86 -24.64 0.25
C PHE A 313 10.41 -26.07 0.12
N LEU A 314 11.03 -26.60 1.17
CA LEU A 314 11.49 -27.98 1.20
C LEU A 314 10.30 -28.95 1.13
N ILE A 315 9.22 -28.69 1.85
CA ILE A 315 7.98 -29.45 1.78
C ILE A 315 7.40 -29.36 0.36
N ILE A 316 7.29 -28.17 -0.24
CA ILE A 316 6.83 -27.98 -1.62
C ILE A 316 7.78 -28.71 -2.58
N PHE A 317 9.09 -28.57 -2.43
CA PHE A 317 10.09 -29.23 -3.26
C PHE A 317 10.00 -30.75 -3.15
N ILE A 318 10.00 -31.31 -1.94
CA ILE A 318 9.81 -32.76 -1.70
C ILE A 318 8.51 -33.24 -2.31
N PHE A 319 7.47 -32.43 -2.23
CA PHE A 319 6.17 -32.71 -2.80
C PHE A 319 6.17 -32.65 -4.35
N PHE A 320 6.86 -31.70 -4.98
CA PHE A 320 6.95 -31.60 -6.43
C PHE A 320 7.82 -32.71 -7.05
N PHE A 321 8.88 -33.12 -6.36
CA PHE A 321 9.84 -34.11 -6.88
C PHE A 321 9.50 -35.56 -6.50
N ARG A 322 8.71 -35.80 -5.44
CA ARG A 322 8.15 -37.13 -5.21
C ARG A 322 7.09 -37.41 -6.28
N LYS A 323 7.35 -38.44 -7.11
CA LYS A 323 6.42 -38.99 -8.14
C LYS A 323 5.10 -39.53 -7.58
N ASN A 324 4.54 -38.96 -6.52
CA ASN A 324 3.37 -39.45 -5.83
C ASN A 324 2.09 -39.03 -6.53
N HIS A 325 1.33 -39.98 -7.02
CA HIS A 325 -0.02 -39.83 -7.61
C HIS A 325 -0.95 -38.94 -6.75
N TYR A 326 -0.74 -38.94 -5.45
CA TYR A 326 -1.50 -38.14 -4.48
C TYR A 326 -1.38 -36.63 -4.71
N PHE A 327 -0.23 -36.15 -5.22
CA PHE A 327 -0.01 -34.72 -5.42
C PHE A 327 -0.53 -34.22 -6.77
N ARG A 328 -0.51 -35.06 -7.78
CA ARG A 328 -1.21 -34.75 -9.04
C ARG A 328 -2.71 -34.60 -8.82
N SER A 329 -3.29 -35.32 -7.86
CA SER A 329 -4.70 -35.21 -7.49
C SER A 329 -5.03 -33.96 -6.66
N LEU A 330 -4.07 -33.40 -5.90
CA LEU A 330 -4.25 -32.18 -5.11
C LEU A 330 -4.55 -30.93 -5.98
N LEU A 331 -4.02 -30.89 -7.19
CA LEU A 331 -4.23 -29.81 -8.16
C LEU A 331 -4.90 -30.34 -9.43
N ILE A 332 -6.01 -31.10 -9.30
CA ILE A 332 -6.86 -31.46 -10.45
C ILE A 332 -7.54 -30.18 -10.93
N LEU A 333 -6.77 -29.36 -11.62
CA LEU A 333 -7.28 -28.23 -12.39
C LEU A 333 -7.40 -28.66 -13.84
N ASP A 334 -8.42 -28.20 -14.52
CA ASP A 334 -8.53 -28.29 -15.97
C ASP A 334 -7.24 -27.77 -16.63
N SER A 335 -6.75 -28.41 -17.68
CA SER A 335 -5.52 -28.04 -18.38
C SER A 335 -5.50 -26.57 -18.80
N ARG A 336 -6.64 -26.04 -19.26
CA ARG A 336 -6.80 -24.63 -19.65
C ARG A 336 -6.65 -23.71 -18.44
N LYS A 337 -7.24 -24.04 -17.30
CA LYS A 337 -7.14 -23.25 -16.06
C LYS A 337 -5.71 -23.22 -15.51
N LYS A 338 -4.96 -24.34 -15.59
CA LYS A 338 -3.53 -24.40 -15.26
C LYS A 338 -2.73 -23.43 -16.13
N GLN A 339 -3.03 -23.38 -17.42
CA GLN A 339 -2.37 -22.50 -18.37
C GLN A 339 -2.62 -21.02 -18.04
N TYR A 340 -3.86 -20.64 -17.66
CA TYR A 340 -4.15 -19.26 -17.22
C TYR A 340 -3.42 -18.89 -15.94
N ILE A 341 -3.36 -19.78 -14.95
CA ILE A 341 -2.60 -19.55 -13.72
C ILE A 341 -1.11 -19.36 -14.06
N PHE A 342 -0.56 -20.18 -14.92
CA PHE A 342 0.83 -20.04 -15.37
C PHE A 342 1.08 -18.67 -16.00
N TYR A 343 0.18 -18.19 -16.86
CA TYR A 343 0.32 -16.86 -17.46
C TYR A 343 0.19 -15.73 -16.45
N TRP A 344 -0.69 -15.84 -15.45
CA TRP A 344 -0.76 -14.84 -14.38
C TRP A 344 0.53 -14.80 -13.55
N VAL A 345 1.08 -15.95 -13.23
CA VAL A 345 2.39 -16.02 -12.56
C VAL A 345 3.44 -15.36 -13.44
N LEU A 346 3.48 -15.69 -14.73
CA LEU A 346 4.44 -15.10 -15.67
C LEU A 346 4.28 -13.57 -15.80
N ALA A 347 3.06 -13.05 -15.74
CA ALA A 347 2.80 -11.61 -15.75
C ALA A 347 3.31 -10.89 -14.49
N LEU A 348 3.36 -11.59 -13.35
CA LEU A 348 3.79 -11.02 -12.06
C LEU A 348 5.31 -11.18 -11.80
N VAL A 349 5.94 -12.17 -12.40
CA VAL A 349 7.37 -12.47 -12.22
C VAL A 349 8.29 -11.27 -12.55
N PRO A 350 8.06 -10.47 -13.62
CA PRO A 350 8.90 -9.32 -13.92
C PRO A 350 9.03 -8.32 -12.77
N LEU A 351 8.02 -8.18 -11.92
CA LEU A 351 8.07 -7.28 -10.76
C LEU A 351 9.20 -7.66 -9.80
N ILE A 352 9.48 -8.97 -9.64
CA ILE A 352 10.52 -9.50 -8.74
C ILE A 352 11.92 -9.04 -9.18
N PHE A 353 12.11 -8.77 -10.47
CA PHE A 353 13.38 -8.33 -11.02
C PHE A 353 13.46 -6.81 -11.17
N ILE A 354 12.37 -6.16 -11.56
CA ILE A 354 12.35 -4.72 -11.84
C ILE A 354 12.57 -3.91 -10.56
N TYR A 355 11.88 -4.26 -9.48
CA TYR A 355 11.99 -3.49 -8.24
C TYR A 355 13.39 -3.48 -7.63
N PRO A 356 14.10 -4.61 -7.45
CA PRO A 356 15.45 -4.56 -6.88
C PRO A 356 16.47 -3.90 -7.81
N VAL A 357 16.23 -3.88 -9.13
CA VAL A 357 17.16 -3.23 -10.08
C VAL A 357 16.97 -1.72 -10.10
N PHE A 358 15.73 -1.23 -10.16
CA PHE A 358 15.44 0.18 -10.40
C PHE A 358 15.09 0.97 -9.14
N PHE A 359 14.70 0.31 -8.02
CA PHE A 359 14.22 0.98 -6.81
C PHE A 359 15.01 0.51 -5.58
N GLN A 360 15.63 1.42 -4.86
CA GLN A 360 16.42 1.11 -3.66
C GLN A 360 15.57 1.00 -2.39
N SER A 361 14.33 1.48 -2.42
CA SER A 361 13.42 1.56 -1.26
C SER A 361 12.90 0.18 -0.86
N THR A 362 13.76 -0.62 -0.24
CA THR A 362 13.51 -2.03 0.13
C THR A 362 12.34 -2.21 1.10
N TRP A 363 12.06 -1.21 1.93
CA TRP A 363 10.93 -1.21 2.87
C TRP A 363 9.55 -1.22 2.21
N PHE A 364 9.46 -0.88 0.90
CA PHE A 364 8.22 -0.95 0.14
C PHE A 364 8.01 -2.26 -0.60
N TYR A 365 8.99 -3.17 -0.67
CA TYR A 365 8.95 -4.38 -1.48
C TYR A 365 7.76 -5.29 -1.14
N LYS A 366 7.37 -5.38 0.14
CA LYS A 366 6.19 -6.12 0.56
C LYS A 366 4.92 -5.67 -0.18
N ARG A 367 4.74 -4.35 -0.34
CA ARG A 367 3.64 -3.74 -1.07
C ARG A 367 3.72 -4.06 -2.57
N TYR A 368 4.92 -4.01 -3.13
CA TYR A 368 5.14 -4.24 -4.55
C TYR A 368 4.95 -5.68 -4.97
N PHE A 369 5.26 -6.64 -4.11
CA PHE A 369 5.07 -8.07 -4.38
C PHE A 369 3.71 -8.62 -3.92
N SER A 370 2.90 -7.83 -3.25
CA SER A 370 1.56 -8.23 -2.79
C SER A 370 0.63 -8.76 -3.90
N PRO A 371 0.74 -8.36 -5.19
CA PRO A 371 -0.05 -8.96 -6.27
C PRO A 371 0.13 -10.48 -6.42
N LEU A 372 1.25 -11.06 -5.97
CA LEU A 372 1.45 -12.51 -5.93
C LEU A 372 0.39 -13.23 -5.09
N LEU A 373 -0.17 -12.58 -4.07
CA LEU A 373 -1.23 -13.12 -3.22
C LEU A 373 -2.52 -13.42 -4.00
N ILE A 374 -2.76 -12.73 -5.12
CA ILE A 374 -3.95 -12.92 -5.96
C ILE A 374 -3.99 -14.33 -6.56
N VAL A 375 -2.84 -14.87 -6.90
CA VAL A 375 -2.73 -16.25 -7.41
C VAL A 375 -2.51 -17.23 -6.24
N TYR A 376 -1.70 -16.85 -5.26
CA TYR A 376 -1.32 -17.72 -4.16
C TYR A 376 -2.50 -18.11 -3.26
N LEU A 377 -3.32 -17.15 -2.79
CA LEU A 377 -4.38 -17.41 -1.81
C LEU A 377 -5.46 -18.38 -2.33
N PRO A 378 -5.98 -18.27 -3.58
CA PRO A 378 -6.89 -19.25 -4.14
C PRO A 378 -6.28 -20.66 -4.23
N ILE A 379 -5.01 -20.76 -4.66
CA ILE A 379 -4.32 -22.04 -4.78
C ILE A 379 -4.08 -22.67 -3.41
N LEU A 380 -3.62 -21.87 -2.44
CA LEU A 380 -3.43 -22.28 -1.06
C LEU A 380 -4.73 -22.83 -0.45
N ALA A 381 -5.85 -22.12 -0.65
CA ALA A 381 -7.15 -22.54 -0.15
C ALA A 381 -7.60 -23.87 -0.77
N ILE A 382 -7.38 -24.07 -2.07
CA ILE A 382 -7.68 -25.35 -2.75
C ILE A 382 -6.82 -26.48 -2.15
N ALA A 383 -5.52 -26.25 -1.98
CA ALA A 383 -4.60 -27.23 -1.43
C ALA A 383 -4.95 -27.58 0.02
N LEU A 384 -5.20 -26.57 0.87
CA LEU A 384 -5.61 -26.77 2.26
C LEU A 384 -6.94 -27.49 2.37
N HIS A 385 -7.92 -27.15 1.54
CA HIS A 385 -9.21 -27.84 1.52
C HIS A 385 -9.01 -29.34 1.30
N ARG A 386 -8.23 -29.72 0.29
CA ARG A 386 -7.97 -31.13 -0.05
C ARG A 386 -7.13 -31.87 0.99
N LEU A 387 -6.18 -31.21 1.59
CA LEU A 387 -5.40 -31.78 2.71
C LEU A 387 -6.27 -32.05 3.95
N LEU A 388 -7.24 -31.17 4.20
CA LEU A 388 -8.09 -31.22 5.38
C LEU A 388 -9.38 -32.02 5.17
N GLN A 389 -9.80 -32.31 3.93
CA GLN A 389 -11.10 -32.96 3.67
C GLN A 389 -11.26 -34.30 4.37
N ASN A 390 -10.18 -35.09 4.49
CA ASN A 390 -10.16 -36.41 5.12
C ASN A 390 -9.87 -36.37 6.63
N LYS A 391 -9.66 -35.15 7.20
CA LYS A 391 -9.40 -35.01 8.63
C LYS A 391 -10.70 -34.90 9.43
N PRO A 392 -10.71 -35.32 10.71
CA PRO A 392 -11.88 -35.17 11.57
C PRO A 392 -12.35 -33.71 11.63
N ARG A 393 -13.67 -33.50 11.77
CA ARG A 393 -14.28 -32.18 11.85
C ARG A 393 -13.63 -31.31 12.94
N ARG A 394 -13.34 -31.89 14.11
CA ARG A 394 -12.69 -31.18 15.23
C ARG A 394 -11.35 -30.58 14.82
N PHE A 395 -10.53 -31.35 14.10
CA PHE A 395 -9.23 -30.89 13.60
C PHE A 395 -9.37 -29.73 12.63
N ARG A 396 -10.31 -29.80 11.67
CA ARG A 396 -10.56 -28.72 10.70
C ARG A 396 -11.01 -27.43 11.36
N VAL A 397 -11.92 -27.53 12.34
CA VAL A 397 -12.40 -26.37 13.10
C VAL A 397 -11.27 -25.78 13.96
N ALA A 398 -10.49 -26.61 14.65
CA ALA A 398 -9.35 -26.17 15.44
C ALA A 398 -8.31 -25.42 14.59
N SER A 399 -7.95 -25.95 13.42
CA SER A 399 -7.01 -25.29 12.51
C SER A 399 -7.51 -23.92 12.07
N LEU A 400 -8.81 -23.77 11.77
CA LEU A 400 -9.40 -22.50 11.40
C LEU A 400 -9.41 -21.50 12.57
N LEU A 401 -9.75 -21.96 13.78
CA LEU A 401 -9.74 -21.12 14.97
C LEU A 401 -8.32 -20.64 15.33
N ILE A 402 -7.33 -21.51 15.22
CA ILE A 402 -5.92 -21.14 15.41
C ILE A 402 -5.53 -20.06 14.41
N PHE A 403 -5.90 -20.18 13.13
CA PHE A 403 -5.59 -19.18 12.12
C PHE A 403 -6.23 -17.81 12.43
N ILE A 404 -7.51 -17.80 12.83
CA ILE A 404 -8.23 -16.58 13.24
C ILE A 404 -7.57 -15.99 14.50
N MET A 405 -7.18 -16.82 15.46
CA MET A 405 -6.51 -16.37 16.68
C MET A 405 -5.14 -15.73 16.36
N CYS A 406 -4.38 -16.28 15.41
CA CYS A 406 -3.12 -15.68 14.95
C CYS A 406 -3.34 -14.27 14.37
N PHE A 407 -4.45 -14.04 13.66
CA PHE A 407 -4.80 -12.71 13.18
C PHE A 407 -4.99 -11.72 14.34
N PHE A 408 -5.81 -12.08 15.34
CA PHE A 408 -6.06 -11.18 16.47
C PHE A 408 -4.82 -10.94 17.33
N ILE A 409 -3.99 -11.97 17.54
CA ILE A 409 -2.69 -11.81 18.23
C ILE A 409 -1.83 -10.81 17.44
N GLY A 410 -1.77 -10.95 16.11
CA GLY A 410 -1.04 -10.03 15.25
C GLY A 410 -1.53 -8.60 15.35
N ALA A 411 -2.83 -8.43 15.29
CA ALA A 411 -3.46 -7.14 15.38
C ALA A 411 -3.26 -6.48 16.76
N ILE A 412 -3.39 -7.24 17.84
CA ILE A 412 -3.15 -6.75 19.21
C ILE A 412 -1.69 -6.33 19.37
N LEU A 413 -0.75 -7.18 18.99
CA LEU A 413 0.67 -6.87 19.11
C LEU A 413 1.13 -5.68 18.25
N SER A 414 0.48 -5.44 17.12
CA SER A 414 0.86 -4.36 16.21
C SER A 414 0.14 -3.04 16.49
N PHE A 415 -1.15 -3.08 16.85
CA PHE A 415 -1.95 -1.86 16.98
C PHE A 415 -2.33 -1.52 18.42
N HIS A 416 -2.35 -2.52 19.34
CA HIS A 416 -2.81 -2.29 20.71
C HIS A 416 -1.69 -2.49 21.76
N SER A 417 -0.44 -2.62 21.32
CA SER A 417 0.70 -2.81 22.25
C SER A 417 1.13 -1.52 22.97
N GLY A 418 0.52 -0.39 22.65
CA GLY A 418 0.92 0.91 23.19
C GLY A 418 2.32 1.38 22.75
N ARG A 419 2.96 0.69 21.80
CA ARG A 419 4.23 1.11 21.22
C ARG A 419 4.00 2.35 20.36
N ILE A 420 4.86 3.33 20.53
CA ILE A 420 4.89 4.52 19.67
C ILE A 420 5.32 4.07 18.27
N THR A 421 4.38 3.96 17.36
CA THR A 421 4.63 3.54 15.97
C THR A 421 4.78 4.72 15.02
N HIS A 422 4.33 5.91 15.44
CA HIS A 422 4.28 7.11 14.61
C HIS A 422 4.97 8.29 15.30
N THR A 423 6.30 8.31 15.29
CA THR A 423 7.10 9.42 15.84
C THR A 423 6.72 10.75 15.19
N GLN A 424 6.36 10.75 13.90
CA GLN A 424 5.89 11.93 13.19
C GLN A 424 4.55 12.50 13.73
N ALA A 425 3.75 11.69 14.41
CA ALA A 425 2.57 12.20 15.10
C ALA A 425 2.93 13.06 16.31
N VAL A 426 4.01 12.70 17.04
CA VAL A 426 4.56 13.53 18.11
C VAL A 426 5.10 14.83 17.54
N ALA A 427 5.86 14.75 16.44
CA ALA A 427 6.39 15.92 15.75
C ALA A 427 5.26 16.86 15.28
N ALA A 428 4.15 16.32 14.77
CA ALA A 428 3.00 17.11 14.32
C ALA A 428 2.32 17.87 15.47
N GLY A 429 2.13 17.22 16.61
CA GLY A 429 1.59 17.86 17.81
C GLY A 429 2.54 18.92 18.35
N PHE A 430 3.82 18.57 18.49
CA PHE A 430 4.86 19.49 18.93
C PHE A 430 4.95 20.75 18.04
N ALA A 431 4.92 20.58 16.73
CA ALA A 431 4.95 21.69 15.78
C ALA A 431 3.76 22.63 15.99
N LYS A 432 2.57 22.07 16.17
CA LYS A 432 1.35 22.86 16.37
C LYS A 432 1.32 23.65 17.66
N GLU A 433 1.90 23.10 18.74
CA GLU A 433 1.92 23.75 20.06
C GLU A 433 3.02 24.82 20.18
N ASN A 434 4.15 24.62 19.50
CA ASN A 434 5.34 25.46 19.71
C ASN A 434 5.57 26.49 18.59
N PHE A 435 4.96 26.34 17.40
CA PHE A 435 5.19 27.25 16.29
C PHE A 435 3.89 27.83 15.74
N PRO A 436 3.82 29.15 15.58
CA PRO A 436 2.64 29.81 15.02
C PRO A 436 2.46 29.46 13.53
N PRO A 437 1.23 29.55 12.99
CA PRO A 437 0.93 29.19 11.58
C PRO A 437 1.72 30.01 10.54
N CYS A 438 2.28 31.15 10.92
CA CYS A 438 3.11 31.98 10.03
C CYS A 438 4.52 31.40 9.80
N PHE A 439 5.00 30.48 10.66
CA PHE A 439 6.29 29.82 10.45
C PHE A 439 6.18 28.78 9.34
N LYS A 440 7.15 28.79 8.44
CA LYS A 440 7.32 27.74 7.45
C LYS A 440 8.16 26.60 8.05
N ILE A 441 7.62 25.41 8.07
CA ILE A 441 8.27 24.21 8.62
C ILE A 441 8.73 23.33 7.47
N GLY A 442 10.02 23.03 7.39
CA GLY A 442 10.57 22.06 6.44
C GLY A 442 10.74 20.68 7.08
N ALA A 443 10.43 19.62 6.35
CA ALA A 443 10.72 18.25 6.76
C ALA A 443 10.88 17.33 5.54
N LEU A 444 11.67 16.26 5.68
CA LEU A 444 11.78 15.20 4.69
C LEU A 444 10.60 14.24 4.82
N GLN A 445 10.22 13.89 6.06
CA GLN A 445 9.04 13.07 6.35
C GLN A 445 7.87 13.98 6.74
N THR A 446 7.00 14.27 5.77
CA THR A 446 5.93 15.27 5.96
C THR A 446 4.52 14.69 5.96
N GLY A 447 4.33 13.38 5.88
CA GLY A 447 3.00 12.79 5.79
C GLY A 447 2.06 13.22 6.92
N ILE A 448 2.27 12.71 8.13
CA ILE A 448 1.47 13.08 9.32
C ILE A 448 1.70 14.55 9.69
N LEU A 449 2.96 15.00 9.69
CA LEU A 449 3.31 16.37 10.04
C LEU A 449 2.56 17.37 9.17
N GLY A 450 2.57 17.19 7.84
CA GLY A 450 1.90 18.07 6.89
C GLY A 450 0.39 17.91 6.86
N PHE A 451 -0.15 16.73 7.18
CA PHE A 451 -1.60 16.55 7.26
C PHE A 451 -2.24 17.38 8.38
N PHE A 452 -1.59 17.45 9.54
CA PHE A 452 -2.10 18.22 10.68
C PHE A 452 -1.64 19.68 10.71
N ASN A 453 -0.57 20.04 9.98
CA ASN A 453 -0.03 21.39 9.92
C ASN A 453 0.10 21.88 8.48
N ASN A 454 -0.72 22.84 8.09
CA ASN A 454 -0.75 23.35 6.71
C ASN A 454 0.50 24.18 6.32
N ASN A 455 1.36 24.52 7.29
CA ASN A 455 2.57 25.32 7.13
C ASN A 455 3.84 24.46 6.95
N VAL A 456 3.69 23.21 6.53
CA VAL A 456 4.81 22.28 6.31
C VAL A 456 5.15 22.18 4.82
N ILE A 457 6.44 22.27 4.49
CA ILE A 457 7.00 22.12 3.15
C ILE A 457 7.76 20.79 3.06
N ASN A 458 7.46 20.00 2.04
CA ASN A 458 8.13 18.73 1.79
C ASN A 458 9.53 18.96 1.19
N LEU A 459 10.54 18.35 1.79
CA LEU A 459 11.95 18.48 1.41
C LEU A 459 12.54 17.20 0.78
N ASP A 460 11.80 16.09 0.69
CA ASP A 460 12.28 14.83 0.08
C ASP A 460 11.98 14.70 -1.41
N GLY A 461 11.24 15.67 -1.98
CA GLY A 461 10.89 15.68 -3.40
C GLY A 461 9.67 14.83 -3.77
N LYS A 462 9.11 14.01 -2.87
CA LYS A 462 7.92 13.20 -3.18
C LYS A 462 6.72 14.05 -3.55
N MET A 463 6.47 15.12 -2.76
CA MET A 463 5.34 16.01 -2.95
C MET A 463 5.73 17.36 -3.57
N ASN A 464 7.00 17.71 -3.50
CA ASN A 464 7.57 18.97 -3.92
C ASN A 464 8.55 18.78 -5.08
N TYR A 465 8.10 19.05 -6.30
CA TYR A 465 8.94 18.87 -7.48
C TYR A 465 10.14 19.83 -7.54
N ASP A 466 10.08 20.99 -6.87
CA ASP A 466 11.18 21.96 -6.89
C ASP A 466 12.46 21.41 -6.26
N ILE A 467 12.35 20.41 -5.37
CA ILE A 467 13.52 19.71 -4.83
C ILE A 467 14.29 18.95 -5.93
N HIS A 468 13.60 18.36 -6.92
CA HIS A 468 14.27 17.71 -8.05
C HIS A 468 15.00 18.71 -8.96
N LYS A 469 14.51 19.94 -9.05
CA LYS A 469 15.20 21.01 -9.79
C LYS A 469 16.55 21.37 -9.16
N LEU A 470 16.70 21.21 -7.83
CA LEU A 470 17.98 21.47 -7.16
C LEU A 470 19.08 20.50 -7.64
N GLU A 471 18.75 19.22 -7.80
CA GLU A 471 19.70 18.23 -8.33
C GLU A 471 20.12 18.57 -9.76
N ILE A 472 19.17 18.97 -10.61
CA ILE A 472 19.40 19.39 -12.00
C ILE A 472 20.32 20.62 -12.03
N ASN A 473 20.06 21.59 -11.17
CA ASN A 473 20.79 22.86 -11.10
C ASN A 473 22.08 22.77 -10.26
N LYS A 474 22.36 21.62 -9.64
CA LYS A 474 23.47 21.44 -8.69
C LYS A 474 23.41 22.41 -7.49
N GLU A 475 22.23 22.77 -7.08
CA GLU A 475 21.97 23.59 -5.90
C GLU A 475 21.88 22.72 -4.64
N SER A 476 22.24 23.29 -3.48
CA SER A 476 22.10 22.58 -2.20
C SER A 476 20.69 22.74 -1.62
N LEU A 477 20.27 21.76 -0.82
CA LEU A 477 19.01 21.89 -0.06
C LEU A 477 19.02 23.09 0.89
N THR A 478 20.19 23.47 1.44
CA THR A 478 20.34 24.67 2.29
C THR A 478 19.99 25.95 1.51
N THR A 479 20.37 26.04 0.24
CA THR A 479 20.02 27.17 -0.64
C THR A 479 18.49 27.24 -0.83
N TYR A 480 17.83 26.11 -0.95
CA TYR A 480 16.37 26.03 -1.03
C TYR A 480 15.70 26.54 0.26
N LEU A 481 16.21 26.11 1.43
CA LEU A 481 15.71 26.59 2.72
C LEU A 481 15.77 28.13 2.82
N ASP A 482 16.84 28.74 2.30
CA ASP A 482 17.02 30.19 2.30
C ASP A 482 16.08 30.87 1.33
N ARG A 483 15.96 30.36 0.11
CA ARG A 483 15.07 30.90 -0.93
C ARG A 483 13.60 30.88 -0.51
N GLU A 484 13.15 29.78 0.10
CA GLU A 484 11.76 29.61 0.53
C GLU A 484 11.48 30.25 1.90
N ASN A 485 12.47 30.85 2.55
CA ASN A 485 12.35 31.42 3.89
C ASN A 485 11.78 30.41 4.90
N ILE A 486 12.35 29.21 4.95
CA ILE A 486 11.95 28.20 5.92
C ILE A 486 12.50 28.61 7.28
N ASP A 487 11.63 28.64 8.30
CA ASP A 487 11.96 29.12 9.66
C ASP A 487 12.35 27.97 10.59
N VAL A 488 11.77 26.77 10.39
CA VAL A 488 11.93 25.61 11.26
C VAL A 488 12.14 24.36 10.43
N ILE A 489 13.01 23.45 10.90
CA ILE A 489 13.15 22.09 10.37
C ILE A 489 12.84 21.11 11.49
N ILE A 490 11.91 20.17 11.24
CA ILE A 490 11.53 19.12 12.18
C ILE A 490 11.58 17.79 11.45
N ASP A 491 12.51 16.91 11.85
CA ASP A 491 12.58 15.55 11.29
C ASP A 491 13.34 14.59 12.20
N TRP A 492 13.40 13.33 11.80
CA TRP A 492 14.26 12.36 12.47
C TRP A 492 15.72 12.77 12.40
N GLU A 493 16.41 12.59 13.52
CA GLU A 493 17.82 12.97 13.66
C GLU A 493 18.69 12.37 12.55
N ILE A 494 18.42 11.13 12.15
CA ILE A 494 19.18 10.45 11.09
C ILE A 494 19.08 11.16 9.75
N PHE A 495 17.89 11.66 9.37
CA PHE A 495 17.70 12.39 8.11
C PHE A 495 18.34 13.77 8.14
N ILE A 496 18.20 14.49 9.28
CA ILE A 496 18.86 15.78 9.48
C ILE A 496 20.38 15.61 9.41
N TRP A 497 20.90 14.53 10.02
CA TRP A 497 22.32 14.25 10.00
C TRP A 497 22.83 14.02 8.56
N TRP A 498 22.18 13.19 7.77
CA TRP A 498 22.58 12.90 6.40
C TRP A 498 22.48 14.13 5.48
N GLU A 499 21.42 14.90 5.59
CA GLU A 499 21.16 16.00 4.65
C GLU A 499 21.93 17.27 5.00
N PHE A 500 22.07 17.59 6.27
CA PHE A 500 22.55 18.89 6.72
C PHE A 500 23.82 18.85 7.57
N LEU A 501 24.08 17.77 8.28
CA LEU A 501 25.19 17.68 9.24
C LEU A 501 26.36 16.81 8.74
N TYR A 502 26.23 16.14 7.63
CA TYR A 502 27.29 15.33 7.02
C TYR A 502 27.48 15.69 5.55
N PRO A 503 28.74 15.87 5.07
CA PRO A 503 30.00 15.94 5.84
C PRO A 503 30.19 17.26 6.63
N GLU A 504 31.27 17.42 7.37
CA GLU A 504 31.53 18.54 8.31
C GLU A 504 31.45 19.94 7.68
N ASP A 505 31.75 20.09 6.39
CA ASP A 505 31.62 21.34 5.65
C ASP A 505 30.14 21.75 5.44
N LYS A 506 29.23 20.80 5.23
CA LYS A 506 27.77 21.04 5.22
C LYS A 506 27.30 21.48 6.60
N LYS A 507 27.76 20.79 7.66
CA LYS A 507 27.41 21.09 9.04
C LYS A 507 27.79 22.52 9.44
N ALA A 508 29.01 22.96 9.13
CA ALA A 508 29.44 24.32 9.43
C ALA A 508 28.55 25.38 8.76
N ARG A 509 28.21 25.18 7.47
CA ARG A 509 27.30 26.07 6.74
C ARG A 509 25.88 26.08 7.30
N PHE A 510 25.37 24.90 7.66
CA PHE A 510 24.04 24.77 8.24
C PHE A 510 23.97 25.47 9.61
N LEU A 511 24.86 25.14 10.51
CA LEU A 511 24.88 25.69 11.88
C LEU A 511 25.20 27.21 11.96
N ALA A 512 25.72 27.79 10.87
CA ALA A 512 25.88 29.25 10.81
C ALA A 512 24.51 29.96 10.88
N ASN A 513 23.46 29.41 10.24
CA ASN A 513 22.13 30.00 10.15
C ASN A 513 21.08 29.32 11.04
N TRP A 514 21.36 28.11 11.54
CA TRP A 514 20.41 27.29 12.27
C TRP A 514 20.91 26.97 13.70
N LYS A 515 19.97 26.86 14.62
CA LYS A 515 20.23 26.50 16.02
C LYS A 515 19.29 25.37 16.42
N GLY A 516 19.82 24.37 17.13
CA GLY A 516 18.98 23.33 17.74
C GLY A 516 17.94 23.94 18.68
N TYR A 517 16.70 23.50 18.59
CA TYR A 517 15.64 23.95 19.48
C TYR A 517 15.89 23.38 20.89
N PRO A 518 15.76 24.19 21.96
CA PRO A 518 16.18 23.79 23.32
C PRO A 518 15.29 22.68 23.93
N HIS A 519 14.03 22.55 23.47
CA HIS A 519 13.13 21.53 23.98
C HIS A 519 13.25 20.25 23.15
N LYS A 520 13.52 19.14 23.83
CA LYS A 520 13.54 17.82 23.19
C LYS A 520 12.12 17.40 22.83
N ILE A 521 11.96 16.86 21.62
CA ILE A 521 10.71 16.22 21.22
C ILE A 521 10.58 14.90 22.00
N PRO A 522 9.40 14.61 22.57
CA PRO A 522 9.23 13.49 23.52
C PRO A 522 9.51 12.08 22.96
N ASP A 523 9.60 11.92 21.64
CA ASP A 523 9.85 10.62 20.99
C ASP A 523 11.32 10.16 21.05
N GLY A 524 12.25 11.07 21.38
CA GLY A 524 13.68 10.81 21.46
C GLY A 524 14.37 10.51 20.11
N MET A 525 13.66 10.60 19.01
CA MET A 525 14.16 10.32 17.64
C MET A 525 14.08 11.54 16.72
N THR A 526 13.17 12.45 17.01
CA THR A 526 12.95 13.67 16.21
C THR A 526 13.72 14.84 16.80
N VAL A 527 14.36 15.60 15.93
CA VAL A 527 15.07 16.83 16.28
C VAL A 527 14.44 18.04 15.60
N CYS A 528 14.61 19.19 16.22
CA CYS A 528 14.10 20.45 15.72
C CYS A 528 15.24 21.48 15.64
N PHE A 529 15.33 22.18 14.51
CA PHE A 529 16.22 23.30 14.31
C PHE A 529 15.41 24.54 13.93
N VAL A 530 15.75 25.66 14.53
CA VAL A 530 15.11 26.95 14.26
C VAL A 530 16.15 27.89 13.64
N ARG A 531 15.72 28.66 12.67
CA ARG A 531 16.56 29.66 12.02
C ARG A 531 16.91 30.77 12.99
N ARG A 532 18.16 31.22 13.03
CA ARG A 532 18.63 32.28 13.93
C ARG A 532 17.96 33.64 13.68
N GLN A 533 17.51 33.87 12.42
CA GLN A 533 16.74 35.04 12.03
C GLN A 533 15.49 34.56 11.32
N THR A 534 14.34 34.59 12.00
CA THR A 534 13.04 34.22 11.41
C THR A 534 12.50 35.37 10.56
N HIS A 535 11.97 35.03 9.37
CA HIS A 535 11.51 36.03 8.39
C HIS A 535 10.00 36.25 8.40
N ASN A 536 9.22 35.24 8.80
CA ASN A 536 7.77 35.24 8.55
C ASN A 536 6.91 35.76 9.71
N CYS A 537 7.46 35.97 10.93
CA CYS A 537 6.71 36.44 12.09
C CYS A 537 7.46 37.55 12.82
N GLN A 538 7.05 38.79 12.65
CA GLN A 538 7.70 39.96 13.22
C GLN A 538 7.64 40.05 14.76
N ASN A 539 6.68 39.35 15.40
CA ASN A 539 6.42 39.47 16.87
C ASN A 539 6.74 38.21 17.66
N PHE A 540 7.50 37.26 17.12
CA PHE A 540 7.86 36.07 17.87
C PHE A 540 9.08 36.34 18.76
N PRO A 541 9.07 35.90 20.06
CA PRO A 541 10.24 36.11 20.95
C PRO A 541 11.49 35.52 20.28
N ARG A 542 12.51 36.32 20.09
CA ARG A 542 13.81 35.85 19.62
C ARG A 542 14.36 34.86 20.64
N TYR A 543 14.44 33.60 20.30
CA TYR A 543 15.20 32.64 21.10
C TYR A 543 16.70 32.95 20.96
N HIS A 544 17.23 33.64 21.96
CA HIS A 544 18.66 33.98 22.08
C HIS A 544 19.50 32.76 22.47
#